data_fec52a13482b1d1eed75b87a0643cacd
#
_entry.id   fec52a13482b1d1eed75b87a0643cacd
#
_cell.length_a   1.000
_cell.length_b   1.000
_cell.length_c   1.000
_cell.angle_alpha   90.00
_cell.angle_beta   90.00
_cell.angle_gamma   90.00
#
_symmetry.space_group_name_H-M   'P 1'
#
loop_
_entity.id
_entity.type
_entity.pdbx_description
1 polymer ?
#
loop_
_entity_poly.entity_id
_entity_poly.type
_entity_poly.pdbx_seq_one_letter_code
_entity_poly.pdbx_strand_id
1 'polypeptide(L)'
;MAHDHPHHDDHHHEGHEPAPAWKHDGVRVVPGNQLDGNVPSTPGMDRKAAINFARVGAQKLWAGTVTIHPDAKTGAHHHGHLESVIYVVKGRARMRWGEHLEFTAEAGPGDFIYVPPYVPHQEINASPTEVLECVLCRSDGQAVAVNLDIEPVEKPEQVLWVDPTHPHGGM
;
A
#
# COMPACT_ATOMS: atom_id res chain seq x y z
N MET A 1 -70.36 8.74 -33.70
CA MET A 1 -69.56 7.61 -33.22
C MET A 1 -68.22 8.17 -32.78
N ALA A 2 -68.09 8.38 -31.48
CA ALA A 2 -66.89 8.88 -30.88
C ALA A 2 -66.09 7.68 -30.42
N HIS A 3 -64.79 7.56 -30.85
CA HIS A 3 -63.84 6.56 -30.36
C HIS A 3 -63.08 7.19 -29.25
N ASP A 4 -63.34 6.69 -28.07
CA ASP A 4 -62.57 6.98 -26.84
C ASP A 4 -61.30 6.14 -26.84
N HIS A 5 -60.16 6.80 -26.78
CA HIS A 5 -58.90 6.15 -26.59
C HIS A 5 -58.46 6.32 -25.11
N PRO A 6 -58.20 5.25 -24.38
CA PRO A 6 -57.66 5.36 -23.02
C PRO A 6 -56.19 5.78 -23.07
N HIS A 7 -55.89 6.88 -22.40
CA HIS A 7 -54.53 7.28 -22.08
C HIS A 7 -53.96 6.29 -21.07
N HIS A 8 -52.90 5.57 -21.48
CA HIS A 8 -52.03 4.88 -20.55
C HIS A 8 -51.08 5.89 -19.96
N ASP A 9 -51.29 6.24 -18.70
CA ASP A 9 -50.31 6.93 -17.87
C ASP A 9 -49.24 5.89 -17.48
N ASP A 10 -48.12 5.92 -18.20
CA ASP A 10 -46.90 5.25 -17.77
C ASP A 10 -46.30 6.01 -16.60
N HIS A 11 -46.68 5.61 -15.40
CA HIS A 11 -45.97 6.01 -14.20
C HIS A 11 -44.61 5.32 -14.16
N HIS A 12 -43.60 5.99 -14.70
CA HIS A 12 -42.20 5.65 -14.39
C HIS A 12 -42.00 5.85 -12.89
N HIS A 13 -42.03 4.75 -12.16
CA HIS A 13 -41.46 4.70 -10.83
C HIS A 13 -39.94 4.85 -10.99
N GLU A 14 -39.44 6.08 -10.97
CA GLU A 14 -38.06 6.33 -10.67
C GLU A 14 -37.84 5.77 -9.28
N GLY A 15 -37.14 4.61 -9.25
CA GLY A 15 -36.68 4.03 -8.01
C GLY A 15 -35.71 4.99 -7.38
N HIS A 16 -36.16 5.75 -6.39
CA HIS A 16 -35.26 6.52 -5.54
C HIS A 16 -34.38 5.52 -4.80
N GLU A 17 -33.11 5.45 -5.21
CA GLU A 17 -32.13 4.82 -4.36
C GLU A 17 -32.13 5.57 -3.00
N PRO A 18 -32.19 4.84 -1.89
CA PRO A 18 -32.20 5.49 -0.57
C PRO A 18 -30.94 6.35 -0.43
N ALA A 19 -31.10 7.57 0.08
CA ALA A 19 -30.00 8.47 0.35
C ALA A 19 -28.93 7.78 1.20
N PRO A 20 -27.61 7.94 0.89
CA PRO A 20 -26.55 7.33 1.66
C PRO A 20 -26.64 7.71 3.13
N ALA A 21 -26.41 6.73 4.03
CA ALA A 21 -26.37 6.98 5.45
C ALA A 21 -25.01 7.58 5.83
N TRP A 22 -24.79 8.86 5.50
CA TRP A 22 -23.49 9.54 5.66
C TRP A 22 -22.91 9.47 7.07
N LYS A 23 -23.73 9.27 8.07
CA LYS A 23 -23.26 9.06 9.44
C LYS A 23 -22.42 7.79 9.58
N HIS A 24 -22.82 6.72 8.90
CA HIS A 24 -22.18 5.39 9.01
C HIS A 24 -21.36 5.02 7.78
N ASP A 25 -21.75 5.54 6.60
CA ASP A 25 -21.12 5.24 5.32
C ASP A 25 -20.23 6.39 4.80
N GLY A 26 -20.06 7.43 5.61
CA GLY A 26 -19.22 8.57 5.29
C GLY A 26 -17.75 8.36 5.70
N VAL A 27 -17.18 9.40 6.27
CA VAL A 27 -15.81 9.35 6.78
C VAL A 27 -15.72 8.38 7.97
N ARG A 28 -14.71 7.53 7.93
CA ARG A 28 -14.43 6.55 8.98
C ARG A 28 -13.02 6.72 9.52
N VAL A 29 -12.91 6.80 10.84
CA VAL A 29 -11.63 6.82 11.53
C VAL A 29 -11.40 5.43 12.11
N VAL A 30 -10.30 4.80 11.71
CA VAL A 30 -9.87 3.52 12.27
C VAL A 30 -8.86 3.82 13.38
N PRO A 31 -9.20 3.56 14.66
CA PRO A 31 -8.28 3.80 15.75
C PRO A 31 -7.01 2.95 15.64
N GLY A 32 -5.87 3.51 16.05
CA GLY A 32 -4.58 2.82 15.96
C GLY A 32 -4.47 1.55 16.80
N ASN A 33 -5.32 1.40 17.82
CA ASN A 33 -5.40 0.18 18.64
C ASN A 33 -6.41 -0.85 18.10
N GLN A 34 -7.00 -0.60 16.93
CA GLN A 34 -8.00 -1.46 16.29
C GLN A 34 -7.57 -1.91 14.90
N LEU A 35 -6.28 -1.89 14.60
CA LEU A 35 -5.75 -2.41 13.35
C LEU A 35 -5.86 -3.93 13.33
N ASP A 36 -6.09 -4.49 12.14
CA ASP A 36 -6.20 -5.94 11.95
C ASP A 36 -4.82 -6.56 11.73
N GLY A 37 -4.34 -7.31 12.71
CA GLY A 37 -3.09 -8.07 12.63
C GLY A 37 -3.22 -9.44 11.96
N ASN A 38 -4.44 -9.88 11.65
CA ASN A 38 -4.69 -11.15 10.97
C ASN A 38 -4.59 -11.00 9.44
N VAL A 39 -3.44 -10.55 8.97
CA VAL A 39 -3.12 -10.38 7.56
C VAL A 39 -1.82 -11.08 7.22
N PRO A 40 -1.62 -11.50 5.96
CA PRO A 40 -0.37 -12.15 5.56
C PRO A 40 0.85 -11.31 5.91
N SER A 41 1.81 -11.94 6.56
CA SER A 41 3.06 -11.32 7.00
C SER A 41 4.24 -12.24 6.71
N THR A 42 5.44 -11.67 6.67
CA THR A 42 6.70 -12.39 6.47
C THR A 42 7.39 -12.58 7.81
N PRO A 43 8.15 -13.68 8.05
CA PRO A 43 8.94 -13.82 9.27
C PRO A 43 9.82 -12.60 9.54
N GLY A 44 9.85 -12.12 10.79
CA GLY A 44 10.56 -10.92 11.21
C GLY A 44 9.83 -9.61 10.94
N MET A 45 8.61 -9.68 10.38
CA MET A 45 7.78 -8.54 10.04
C MET A 45 6.39 -8.71 10.63
N ASP A 46 5.83 -7.65 11.22
CA ASP A 46 4.44 -7.56 11.65
C ASP A 46 3.69 -6.56 10.78
N ARG A 47 2.66 -7.03 10.10
CA ARG A 47 1.80 -6.18 9.27
C ARG A 47 0.41 -6.08 9.89
N LYS A 48 -0.16 -4.88 9.88
CA LYS A 48 -1.53 -4.64 10.35
C LYS A 48 -2.28 -3.79 9.35
N ALA A 49 -3.48 -4.24 8.97
CA ALA A 49 -4.35 -3.49 8.08
C ALA A 49 -5.17 -2.46 8.85
N ALA A 50 -5.18 -1.23 8.37
CA ALA A 50 -6.10 -0.18 8.79
C ALA A 50 -7.25 -0.03 7.80
N ILE A 51 -6.92 0.17 6.53
CA ILE A 51 -7.85 0.43 5.44
C ILE A 51 -7.70 -0.65 4.39
N ASN A 52 -8.77 -1.38 4.12
CA ASN A 52 -8.84 -2.34 3.02
C ASN A 52 -10.31 -2.60 2.66
N PHE A 53 -10.53 -3.47 1.68
CA PHE A 53 -11.88 -3.84 1.26
C PHE A 53 -12.69 -4.46 2.41
N ALA A 54 -12.12 -5.42 3.13
CA ALA A 54 -12.82 -6.15 4.17
C ALA A 54 -13.26 -5.26 5.35
N ARG A 55 -12.47 -4.25 5.70
CA ARG A 55 -12.72 -3.40 6.86
C ARG A 55 -13.60 -2.20 6.57
N VAL A 56 -13.39 -1.54 5.46
CA VAL A 56 -14.05 -0.27 5.14
C VAL A 56 -14.63 -0.23 3.72
N GLY A 57 -14.58 -1.32 2.97
CA GLY A 57 -15.07 -1.38 1.60
C GLY A 57 -14.20 -0.60 0.60
N ALA A 58 -12.94 -0.36 0.92
CA ALA A 58 -12.03 0.35 0.02
C ALA A 58 -11.80 -0.45 -1.26
N GLN A 59 -12.05 0.18 -2.42
CA GLN A 59 -11.98 -0.47 -3.72
C GLN A 59 -10.58 -0.42 -4.33
N LYS A 60 -9.83 0.65 -4.05
CA LYS A 60 -8.58 0.97 -4.75
C LYS A 60 -7.39 1.23 -3.81
N LEU A 61 -7.60 1.08 -2.52
CA LEU A 61 -6.57 1.39 -1.52
C LEU A 61 -6.49 0.29 -0.46
N TRP A 62 -5.26 -0.02 -0.12
CA TRP A 62 -4.89 -0.71 1.09
C TRP A 62 -3.93 0.18 1.88
N ALA A 63 -4.14 0.36 3.17
CA ALA A 63 -3.24 1.09 4.04
C ALA A 63 -3.13 0.40 5.39
N GLY A 64 -1.93 0.42 5.95
CA GLY A 64 -1.67 -0.17 7.24
C GLY A 64 -0.27 0.14 7.74
N THR A 65 0.13 -0.58 8.76
CA THR A 65 1.45 -0.45 9.37
C THR A 65 2.29 -1.69 9.14
N VAL A 66 3.59 -1.49 9.09
CA VAL A 66 4.58 -2.56 9.01
C VAL A 66 5.64 -2.29 10.07
N THR A 67 5.90 -3.30 10.88
CA THR A 67 7.01 -3.29 11.85
C THR A 67 7.99 -4.38 11.43
N ILE A 68 9.25 -4.01 11.21
CA ILE A 68 10.33 -4.94 10.89
C ILE A 68 11.29 -4.97 12.08
N HIS A 69 11.47 -6.15 12.66
CA HIS A 69 12.34 -6.35 13.81
C HIS A 69 13.82 -6.08 13.48
N PRO A 70 14.64 -5.77 14.47
CA PRO A 70 16.08 -5.57 14.24
C PRO A 70 16.67 -6.74 13.46
N ASP A 71 17.55 -6.43 12.52
CA ASP A 71 18.28 -7.40 11.70
C ASP A 71 17.41 -8.31 10.81
N ALA A 72 16.13 -8.01 10.69
CA ALA A 72 15.20 -8.76 9.83
C ALA A 72 15.12 -8.17 8.43
N LYS A 73 14.75 -9.03 7.49
CA LYS A 73 14.54 -8.68 6.09
C LYS A 73 13.49 -9.58 5.46
N THR A 74 12.82 -9.10 4.42
CA THR A 74 11.95 -9.93 3.61
C THR A 74 12.77 -10.77 2.62
N GLY A 75 12.15 -11.79 2.03
CA GLY A 75 12.62 -12.36 0.78
C GLY A 75 12.42 -11.40 -0.39
N ALA A 76 13.02 -11.71 -1.53
CA ALA A 76 12.76 -10.97 -2.75
C ALA A 76 11.34 -11.26 -3.27
N HIS A 77 10.62 -10.22 -3.66
CA HIS A 77 9.24 -10.31 -4.13
C HIS A 77 8.85 -9.11 -4.97
N HIS A 78 7.71 -9.19 -5.64
CA HIS A 78 7.01 -8.03 -6.19
C HIS A 78 5.53 -8.13 -5.88
N HIS A 79 4.80 -7.06 -6.11
CA HIS A 79 3.37 -6.96 -5.83
C HIS A 79 2.52 -6.89 -7.11
N GLY A 80 3.00 -7.50 -8.21
CA GLY A 80 2.29 -7.48 -9.49
C GLY A 80 2.07 -6.05 -9.98
N HIS A 81 0.86 -5.75 -10.42
CA HIS A 81 0.49 -4.44 -10.95
C HIS A 81 0.31 -3.34 -9.90
N LEU A 82 0.48 -3.67 -8.61
CA LEU A 82 0.27 -2.70 -7.53
C LEU A 82 1.43 -1.70 -7.44
N GLU A 83 1.08 -0.49 -7.12
CA GLU A 83 2.02 0.54 -6.64
C GLU A 83 2.01 0.55 -5.13
N SER A 84 3.15 0.83 -4.53
CA SER A 84 3.28 0.96 -3.08
C SER A 84 3.99 2.25 -2.69
N VAL A 85 3.52 2.86 -1.61
CA VAL A 85 4.20 3.94 -0.91
C VAL A 85 4.48 3.47 0.50
N ILE A 86 5.72 3.63 0.93
CA ILE A 86 6.15 3.33 2.30
C ILE A 86 6.65 4.63 2.93
N TYR A 87 6.08 5.00 4.06
CA TYR A 87 6.51 6.14 4.85
C TYR A 87 7.21 5.64 6.11
N VAL A 88 8.46 6.03 6.30
CA VAL A 88 9.24 5.64 7.49
C VAL A 88 8.85 6.53 8.67
N VAL A 89 8.32 5.91 9.72
CA VAL A 89 7.95 6.59 10.98
C VAL A 89 9.12 6.60 11.94
N LYS A 90 9.79 5.44 12.08
CA LYS A 90 10.89 5.26 13.04
C LYS A 90 11.87 4.21 12.52
N GLY A 91 13.13 4.41 12.78
CA GLY A 91 14.19 3.49 12.38
C GLY A 91 14.77 3.83 11.02
N ARG A 92 15.43 2.86 10.40
CA ARG A 92 16.09 3.03 9.10
C ARG A 92 15.82 1.84 8.20
N ALA A 93 15.21 2.12 7.06
CA ALA A 93 14.91 1.14 6.03
C ALA A 93 16.05 1.08 5.02
N ARG A 94 16.35 -0.12 4.55
CA ARG A 94 17.17 -0.35 3.36
C ARG A 94 16.35 -1.11 2.34
N MET A 95 16.26 -0.58 1.13
CA MET A 95 15.63 -1.24 0.00
C MET A 95 16.71 -1.77 -0.94
N ARG A 96 16.51 -2.99 -1.42
CA ARG A 96 17.24 -3.51 -2.58
C ARG A 96 16.23 -3.85 -3.67
N TRP A 97 16.59 -3.60 -4.92
CA TRP A 97 15.71 -3.90 -6.06
C TRP A 97 16.51 -4.25 -7.31
N GLY A 98 15.79 -4.74 -8.31
CA GLY A 98 16.33 -5.20 -9.57
C GLY A 98 16.25 -6.72 -9.70
N GLU A 99 16.53 -7.24 -10.88
CA GLU A 99 16.47 -8.68 -11.17
C GLU A 99 17.43 -9.52 -10.33
N HIS A 100 18.52 -8.90 -9.87
CA HIS A 100 19.52 -9.51 -8.99
C HIS A 100 19.71 -8.70 -7.70
N LEU A 101 18.72 -7.89 -7.32
CA LEU A 101 18.80 -6.98 -6.18
C LEU A 101 20.08 -6.11 -6.21
N GLU A 102 20.47 -5.71 -7.42
CA GLU A 102 21.74 -5.00 -7.69
C GLU A 102 21.73 -3.52 -7.29
N PHE A 103 20.57 -2.96 -6.97
CA PHE A 103 20.46 -1.57 -6.53
C PHE A 103 20.03 -1.48 -5.08
N THR A 104 20.44 -0.42 -4.40
CA THR A 104 20.07 -0.18 -3.01
C THR A 104 19.94 1.30 -2.70
N ALA A 105 19.04 1.61 -1.77
CA ALA A 105 18.90 2.94 -1.16
C ALA A 105 18.39 2.79 0.28
N GLU A 106 18.67 3.77 1.10
CA GLU A 106 18.19 3.82 2.48
C GLU A 106 17.25 5.00 2.70
N ALA A 107 16.34 4.83 3.65
CA ALA A 107 15.38 5.84 4.07
C ALA A 107 15.28 5.88 5.60
N GLY A 108 15.20 7.08 6.14
CA GLY A 108 15.01 7.35 7.55
C GLY A 108 13.66 8.00 7.85
N PRO A 109 13.39 8.35 9.13
CA PRO A 109 12.12 8.94 9.53
C PRO A 109 11.76 10.18 8.70
N GLY A 110 10.52 10.21 8.20
CA GLY A 110 10.03 11.28 7.34
C GLY A 110 10.21 11.05 5.85
N ASP A 111 10.98 10.03 5.47
CA ASP A 111 11.21 9.70 4.06
C ASP A 111 10.09 8.85 3.48
N PHE A 112 9.82 9.05 2.20
CA PHE A 112 8.88 8.25 1.41
C PHE A 112 9.63 7.35 0.44
N ILE A 113 9.19 6.10 0.34
CA ILE A 113 9.69 5.13 -0.62
C ILE A 113 8.56 4.82 -1.59
N TYR A 114 8.84 4.90 -2.89
CA TYR A 114 7.91 4.46 -3.93
C TYR A 114 8.39 3.16 -4.56
N VAL A 115 7.51 2.17 -4.61
CA VAL A 115 7.78 0.88 -5.26
C VAL A 115 6.86 0.76 -6.47
N PRO A 116 7.42 0.84 -7.70
CA PRO A 116 6.65 0.69 -8.93
C PRO A 116 6.06 -0.73 -9.10
N PRO A 117 5.08 -0.91 -10.00
CA PRO A 117 4.60 -2.24 -10.36
C PRO A 117 5.73 -3.16 -10.85
N TYR A 118 5.62 -4.45 -10.54
CA TYR A 118 6.47 -5.55 -11.01
C TYR A 118 7.95 -5.48 -10.65
N VAL A 119 8.39 -4.48 -9.89
CA VAL A 119 9.80 -4.36 -9.52
C VAL A 119 10.15 -5.40 -8.45
N PRO A 120 11.07 -6.31 -8.74
CA PRO A 120 11.63 -7.19 -7.71
C PRO A 120 12.33 -6.38 -6.66
N HIS A 121 11.99 -6.59 -5.40
CA HIS A 121 12.58 -5.82 -4.30
C HIS A 121 12.64 -6.63 -3.00
N GLN A 122 13.41 -6.12 -2.07
CA GLN A 122 13.58 -6.64 -0.73
C GLN A 122 13.58 -5.49 0.27
N GLU A 123 12.86 -5.65 1.35
CA GLU A 123 12.79 -4.69 2.46
C GLU A 123 13.63 -5.18 3.62
N ILE A 124 14.52 -4.32 4.12
CA ILE A 124 15.52 -4.66 5.13
C ILE A 124 15.45 -3.62 6.24
N ASN A 125 15.46 -4.06 7.50
CA ASN A 125 15.78 -3.17 8.60
C ASN A 125 17.30 -3.00 8.63
N ALA A 126 17.77 -1.78 8.41
CA ALA A 126 19.19 -1.47 8.35
C ALA A 126 19.88 -1.45 9.73
N SER A 127 19.10 -1.47 10.81
CA SER A 127 19.62 -1.47 12.18
C SER A 127 19.65 -2.89 12.77
N PRO A 128 20.73 -3.28 13.43
CA PRO A 128 20.76 -4.54 14.18
C PRO A 128 20.10 -4.45 15.55
N THR A 129 19.72 -3.26 16.02
CA THR A 129 19.26 -3.03 17.41
C THR A 129 17.91 -2.33 17.51
N GLU A 130 17.52 -1.55 16.51
CA GLU A 130 16.29 -0.75 16.54
C GLU A 130 15.22 -1.30 15.60
N VAL A 131 13.97 -1.23 16.04
CA VAL A 131 12.80 -1.58 15.24
C VAL A 131 12.60 -0.55 14.13
N LEU A 132 12.21 -1.02 12.97
CA LEU A 132 11.75 -0.17 11.85
C LEU A 132 10.22 -0.16 11.83
N GLU A 133 9.64 1.02 11.90
CA GLU A 133 8.19 1.24 11.84
C GLU A 133 7.84 2.07 10.61
N CYS A 134 6.92 1.55 9.79
CA CYS A 134 6.49 2.19 8.55
C CYS A 134 4.97 2.20 8.44
N VAL A 135 4.47 3.18 7.69
CA VAL A 135 3.13 3.15 7.11
C VAL A 135 3.25 2.69 5.66
N LEU A 136 2.40 1.76 5.27
CA LEU A 136 2.34 1.21 3.91
C LEU A 136 1.00 1.52 3.28
N CYS A 137 1.02 2.08 2.07
CA CYS A 137 -0.17 2.26 1.23
C CYS A 137 0.04 1.56 -0.11
N ARG A 138 -0.98 0.88 -0.59
CA ARG A 138 -1.00 0.19 -1.89
C ARG A 138 -2.22 0.58 -2.71
N SER A 139 -2.10 0.45 -4.02
CA SER A 139 -3.11 0.86 -4.99
C SER A 139 -4.27 -0.11 -5.19
N ASP A 140 -4.39 -1.16 -4.38
CA ASP A 140 -5.51 -2.10 -4.45
C ASP A 140 -5.96 -2.48 -3.04
N GLY A 141 -7.26 -2.73 -2.87
CA GLY A 141 -7.84 -3.20 -1.61
C GLY A 141 -7.46 -4.63 -1.24
N GLN A 142 -6.83 -5.39 -2.13
CA GLN A 142 -6.37 -6.76 -1.93
C GLN A 142 -4.85 -6.85 -1.96
N ALA A 143 -4.32 -7.78 -1.18
CA ALA A 143 -2.88 -8.04 -1.17
C ALA A 143 -2.48 -8.93 -2.35
N VAL A 144 -1.43 -8.53 -3.07
CA VAL A 144 -0.74 -9.35 -4.07
C VAL A 144 0.74 -9.43 -3.68
N ALA A 145 1.26 -10.64 -3.59
CA ALA A 145 2.68 -10.87 -3.37
C ALA A 145 3.14 -12.07 -4.20
N VAL A 146 4.17 -11.87 -5.00
CA VAL A 146 4.82 -12.91 -5.80
C VAL A 146 6.25 -13.05 -5.29
N ASN A 147 6.52 -14.16 -4.60
CA ASN A 147 7.85 -14.48 -4.11
C ASN A 147 8.76 -14.92 -5.25
N LEU A 148 9.98 -14.41 -5.23
CA LEU A 148 10.97 -14.64 -6.29
C LEU A 148 12.19 -15.34 -5.71
N ASP A 149 12.72 -16.29 -6.46
CA ASP A 149 14.00 -16.92 -6.19
C ASP A 149 15.09 -16.17 -6.96
N ILE A 150 15.75 -15.25 -6.27
CA ILE A 150 16.77 -14.37 -6.86
C ILE A 150 18.10 -14.67 -6.19
N GLU A 151 19.13 -14.84 -7.02
CA GLU A 151 20.54 -14.83 -6.57
C GLU A 151 21.00 -13.37 -6.49
N PRO A 152 21.10 -12.78 -5.28
CA PRO A 152 21.44 -11.36 -5.16
C PRO A 152 22.92 -11.13 -5.43
N VAL A 153 23.25 -10.00 -6.05
CA VAL A 153 24.63 -9.55 -6.15
C VAL A 153 25.20 -9.27 -4.75
N GLU A 154 26.48 -9.51 -4.58
CA GLU A 154 27.15 -9.35 -3.28
C GLU A 154 27.21 -7.88 -2.83
N LYS A 155 27.49 -6.98 -3.76
CA LYS A 155 27.62 -5.54 -3.50
C LYS A 155 26.67 -4.74 -4.37
N PRO A 156 25.50 -4.38 -3.85
CA PRO A 156 24.57 -3.55 -4.60
C PRO A 156 25.08 -2.12 -4.78
N GLU A 157 24.75 -1.54 -5.91
CA GLU A 157 25.04 -0.14 -6.23
C GLU A 157 24.08 0.78 -5.49
N GLN A 158 24.59 1.79 -4.78
CA GLN A 158 23.76 2.82 -4.18
C GLN A 158 23.20 3.75 -5.26
N VAL A 159 21.89 3.96 -5.21
CA VAL A 159 21.19 4.86 -6.12
C VAL A 159 20.61 6.02 -5.32
N LEU A 160 20.99 7.22 -5.69
CA LEU A 160 20.37 8.45 -5.19
C LEU A 160 19.35 8.93 -6.21
N TRP A 161 18.08 8.93 -5.83
CA TRP A 161 17.03 9.49 -6.67
C TRP A 161 17.18 11.01 -6.77
N VAL A 162 17.06 11.54 -7.98
CA VAL A 162 17.11 12.98 -8.26
C VAL A 162 15.72 13.41 -8.72
N ASP A 163 15.17 14.42 -8.05
CA ASP A 163 13.89 15.00 -8.42
C ASP A 163 13.99 15.69 -9.79
N PRO A 164 13.26 15.21 -10.82
CA PRO A 164 13.31 15.83 -12.15
C PRO A 164 12.68 17.23 -12.21
N THR A 165 11.84 17.57 -11.25
CA THR A 165 11.22 18.90 -11.15
C THR A 165 12.04 19.91 -10.36
N HIS A 166 12.90 19.43 -9.47
CA HIS A 166 13.79 20.23 -8.64
C HIS A 166 15.23 19.67 -8.67
N PRO A 167 15.88 19.63 -9.86
CA PRO A 167 17.14 18.86 -10.04
C PRO A 167 18.32 19.38 -9.24
N HIS A 168 18.26 20.59 -8.71
CA HIS A 168 19.35 21.22 -7.97
C HIS A 168 19.19 21.15 -6.45
N GLY A 169 18.48 20.15 -5.96
CA GLY A 169 18.31 19.84 -4.56
C GLY A 169 18.17 21.08 -3.70
N GLY A 170 16.94 21.52 -3.43
CA GLY A 170 16.76 22.63 -2.50
C GLY A 170 17.48 22.31 -1.19
N MET A 171 18.42 23.13 -0.86
CA MET A 171 19.01 23.13 0.47
C MET A 171 17.98 23.63 1.49
#